data_7039e20b1d274918fefc5c5d2dfdbc98
#
_entry.id   7039e20b1d274918fefc5c5d2dfdbc98
#
_cell.length_a   1.000
_cell.length_b   1.000
_cell.length_c   1.000
_cell.angle_alpha   90.00
_cell.angle_beta   90.00
_cell.angle_gamma   90.00
#
_symmetry.space_group_name_H-M   'P 1'
#
loop_
_entity.id
_entity.type
_entity.pdbx_description
1 polymer ?
#
loop_
_entity_poly.entity_id
_entity_poly.type
_entity_poly.pdbx_seq_one_letter_code
_entity_poly.pdbx_strand_id
1 'polypeptide(L)'
;MSTPTFVALDGRRTRVRVDGNPDNPPVLLLHGVGRSLEDWAPQWNRLAGSRRVIALDIPGFGFSSRPTESMTLASLARGVADTLDALGEQRPLHVIGNSLGGAVALQLLAMQPHRVASLVLVNSAGFGREVTMLLRMLTLPVIGRMATRRTTRASARLLERAIFADRSLASRQRIEHAVAIGRQPDSGLVMREIAGELATGRGVKQHWRAELARAAAQHPRPTLIVWGDRDRVLPAHHLKTAQRLMPHAKTQLFDGVGHMPQIECPDEFADLVLAFFADVVHTVG
;
A
#
# COMPACT_ATOMS: atom_id res chain seq x y z
N MET A 1 -4.51 -10.59 -20.29
CA MET A 1 -4.06 -9.66 -19.23
C MET A 1 -4.13 -8.25 -19.78
N SER A 2 -4.80 -7.34 -19.06
CA SER A 2 -4.83 -5.93 -19.44
C SER A 2 -3.46 -5.29 -19.23
N THR A 3 -3.09 -4.33 -20.08
CA THR A 3 -1.94 -3.45 -19.85
C THR A 3 -2.36 -2.27 -18.98
N PRO A 4 -1.48 -1.74 -18.11
CA PRO A 4 -1.79 -0.52 -17.38
C PRO A 4 -2.12 0.63 -18.33
N THR A 5 -3.13 1.43 -17.96
CA THR A 5 -3.59 2.62 -18.68
C THR A 5 -3.52 3.84 -17.77
N PHE A 6 -3.85 5.02 -18.30
CA PHE A 6 -3.90 6.24 -17.50
C PHE A 6 -5.32 6.80 -17.47
N VAL A 7 -5.79 7.12 -16.27
CA VAL A 7 -7.01 7.90 -16.04
C VAL A 7 -6.61 9.36 -15.87
N ALA A 8 -7.23 10.25 -16.65
CA ALA A 8 -7.01 11.70 -16.56
C ALA A 8 -8.01 12.33 -15.59
N LEU A 9 -7.54 13.15 -14.65
CA LEU A 9 -8.32 13.84 -13.63
C LEU A 9 -7.74 15.25 -13.42
N ASP A 10 -8.46 16.28 -13.82
CA ASP A 10 -8.09 17.69 -13.60
C ASP A 10 -6.63 18.02 -13.98
N GLY A 11 -6.20 17.59 -15.17
CA GLY A 11 -4.83 17.78 -15.68
C GLY A 11 -3.79 16.85 -15.06
N ARG A 12 -4.15 15.94 -14.18
CA ARG A 12 -3.30 14.89 -13.61
C ARG A 12 -3.59 13.54 -14.26
N ARG A 13 -2.65 12.62 -14.18
CA ARG A 13 -2.81 11.25 -14.69
C ARG A 13 -2.52 10.26 -13.59
N THR A 14 -3.45 9.38 -13.32
CA THR A 14 -3.25 8.22 -12.43
C THR A 14 -3.12 6.97 -13.28
N ARG A 15 -2.02 6.24 -13.11
CA ARG A 15 -1.81 4.97 -13.79
C ARG A 15 -2.59 3.88 -13.07
N VAL A 16 -3.37 3.13 -13.83
CA VAL A 16 -4.26 2.08 -13.31
C VAL A 16 -4.16 0.82 -14.14
N ARG A 17 -4.49 -0.30 -13.53
CA ARG A 17 -4.75 -1.57 -14.21
C ARG A 17 -6.03 -2.16 -13.65
N VAL A 18 -6.91 -2.59 -14.56
CA VAL A 18 -8.18 -3.24 -14.21
C VAL A 18 -8.25 -4.58 -14.93
N ASP A 19 -8.45 -5.66 -14.17
CA ASP A 19 -8.60 -7.04 -14.65
C ASP A 19 -9.83 -7.70 -14.01
N GLY A 20 -10.25 -8.83 -14.57
CA GLY A 20 -11.40 -9.61 -14.09
C GLY A 20 -12.74 -9.15 -14.69
N ASN A 21 -13.79 -9.93 -14.40
CA ASN A 21 -15.14 -9.60 -14.85
C ASN A 21 -15.63 -8.33 -14.14
N PRO A 22 -16.17 -7.31 -14.88
CA PRO A 22 -16.72 -6.10 -14.28
C PRO A 22 -17.84 -6.35 -13.26
N ASP A 23 -18.60 -7.42 -13.41
CA ASP A 23 -19.72 -7.76 -12.52
C ASP A 23 -19.26 -8.40 -11.19
N ASN A 24 -18.04 -8.90 -11.13
CA ASN A 24 -17.48 -9.47 -9.90
C ASN A 24 -17.30 -8.40 -8.81
N PRO A 25 -17.32 -8.80 -7.52
CA PRO A 25 -17.02 -7.89 -6.42
C PRO A 25 -15.66 -7.21 -6.59
N PRO A 26 -15.57 -5.87 -6.45
CA PRO A 26 -14.35 -5.14 -6.72
C PRO A 26 -13.33 -5.26 -5.58
N VAL A 27 -12.05 -5.41 -5.96
CA VAL A 27 -10.88 -5.40 -5.06
C VAL A 27 -9.95 -4.28 -5.49
N LEU A 28 -9.58 -3.41 -4.56
CA LEU A 28 -8.61 -2.35 -4.74
C LEU A 28 -7.25 -2.75 -4.14
N LEU A 29 -6.17 -2.61 -4.92
CA LEU A 29 -4.80 -2.92 -4.52
C LEU A 29 -3.97 -1.65 -4.40
N LEU A 30 -3.45 -1.36 -3.19
CA LEU A 30 -2.66 -0.17 -2.87
C LEU A 30 -1.24 -0.56 -2.46
N HIS A 31 -0.24 -0.12 -3.21
CA HIS A 31 1.18 -0.40 -2.99
C HIS A 31 1.80 0.45 -1.87
N GLY A 32 3.04 0.15 -1.48
CA GLY A 32 3.82 0.87 -0.47
C GLY A 32 4.46 2.18 -0.96
N VAL A 33 5.12 2.89 -0.06
CA VAL A 33 5.84 4.14 -0.34
C VAL A 33 6.95 3.94 -1.38
N GLY A 34 6.99 4.80 -2.41
CA GLY A 34 8.00 4.73 -3.48
C GLY A 34 7.87 3.52 -4.41
N ARG A 35 6.73 2.85 -4.38
CA ARG A 35 6.43 1.63 -5.16
C ARG A 35 5.43 1.94 -6.29
N SER A 36 4.90 0.88 -6.91
CA SER A 36 3.92 0.94 -7.98
C SER A 36 3.02 -0.30 -7.99
N LEU A 37 2.01 -0.29 -8.83
CA LEU A 37 1.05 -1.37 -9.00
C LEU A 37 1.68 -2.73 -9.37
N GLU A 38 2.93 -2.75 -9.90
CA GLU A 38 3.67 -3.99 -10.21
C GLU A 38 3.99 -4.83 -8.96
N ASP A 39 3.95 -4.26 -7.76
CA ASP A 39 4.11 -5.06 -6.53
C ASP A 39 2.95 -6.03 -6.30
N TRP A 40 1.85 -5.85 -7.02
CA TRP A 40 0.70 -6.73 -7.03
C TRP A 40 0.69 -7.73 -8.20
N ALA A 41 1.72 -7.70 -9.08
CA ALA A 41 1.77 -8.55 -10.27
C ALA A 41 1.54 -10.06 -9.97
N PRO A 42 2.10 -10.65 -8.90
CA PRO A 42 1.83 -12.05 -8.58
C PRO A 42 0.38 -12.33 -8.21
N GLN A 43 -0.39 -11.31 -7.80
CA GLN A 43 -1.76 -11.48 -7.31
C GLN A 43 -2.82 -11.28 -8.41
N TRP A 44 -2.50 -10.65 -9.53
CA TRP A 44 -3.50 -10.27 -10.52
C TRP A 44 -4.33 -11.45 -11.03
N ASN A 45 -3.68 -12.49 -11.54
CA ASN A 45 -4.41 -13.65 -12.07
C ASN A 45 -5.10 -14.45 -10.97
N ARG A 46 -4.50 -14.50 -9.76
CA ARG A 46 -5.04 -15.23 -8.62
C ARG A 46 -6.37 -14.63 -8.15
N LEU A 47 -6.49 -13.31 -8.18
CA LEU A 47 -7.69 -12.59 -7.75
C LEU A 47 -8.69 -12.39 -8.89
N ALA A 48 -8.23 -12.14 -10.12
CA ALA A 48 -9.08 -11.78 -11.26
C ALA A 48 -10.04 -12.89 -11.70
N GLY A 49 -9.80 -14.15 -11.32
CA GLY A 49 -10.71 -15.26 -11.60
C GLY A 49 -12.09 -15.11 -10.94
N SER A 50 -12.17 -14.45 -9.79
CA SER A 50 -13.41 -14.28 -9.01
C SER A 50 -13.67 -12.84 -8.56
N ARG A 51 -12.79 -11.89 -8.90
CA ARG A 51 -12.88 -10.48 -8.48
C ARG A 51 -12.63 -9.55 -9.67
N ARG A 52 -13.22 -8.35 -9.62
CA ARG A 52 -12.80 -7.21 -10.42
C ARG A 52 -11.61 -6.56 -9.70
N VAL A 53 -10.42 -6.76 -10.22
CA VAL A 53 -9.17 -6.28 -9.59
C VAL A 53 -8.80 -4.92 -10.15
N ILE A 54 -8.70 -3.92 -9.28
CA ILE A 54 -8.28 -2.55 -9.59
C ILE A 54 -6.97 -2.29 -8.85
N ALA A 55 -5.87 -2.14 -9.56
CA ALA A 55 -4.60 -1.70 -9.01
C ALA A 55 -4.26 -0.33 -9.57
N LEU A 56 -3.75 0.57 -8.74
CA LEU A 56 -3.32 1.89 -9.21
C LEU A 56 -1.96 2.27 -8.61
N ASP A 57 -1.23 3.09 -9.35
CA ASP A 57 -0.12 3.82 -8.76
C ASP A 57 -0.70 4.95 -7.91
N ILE A 58 -0.55 4.88 -6.59
CA ILE A 58 -1.05 5.90 -5.67
C ILE A 58 -0.56 7.28 -6.13
N PRO A 59 -1.41 8.31 -6.21
CA PRO A 59 -1.02 9.63 -6.72
C PRO A 59 0.30 10.15 -6.16
N GLY A 60 1.20 10.56 -7.05
CA GLY A 60 2.57 10.97 -6.73
C GLY A 60 3.60 9.85 -6.72
N PHE A 61 3.17 8.57 -6.75
CA PHE A 61 4.07 7.41 -6.80
C PHE A 61 3.98 6.67 -8.14
N GLY A 62 4.90 5.73 -8.33
CA GLY A 62 4.98 4.95 -9.57
C GLY A 62 5.16 5.86 -10.78
N PHE A 63 4.24 5.79 -11.71
CA PHE A 63 4.17 6.63 -12.90
C PHE A 63 2.94 7.56 -12.87
N SER A 64 2.26 7.67 -11.74
CA SER A 64 1.16 8.61 -11.52
C SER A 64 1.67 10.02 -11.25
N SER A 65 0.94 11.03 -11.74
CA SER A 65 1.26 12.44 -11.49
C SER A 65 1.17 12.77 -10.00
N ARG A 66 2.02 13.71 -9.56
CA ARG A 66 1.92 14.28 -8.21
C ARG A 66 0.61 15.07 -8.07
N PRO A 67 -0.11 14.98 -6.92
CA PRO A 67 -1.20 15.89 -6.58
C PRO A 67 -0.75 17.36 -6.59
N THR A 68 -1.65 18.27 -6.90
CA THR A 68 -1.39 19.72 -6.81
C THR A 68 -1.33 20.20 -5.37
N GLU A 69 -2.05 19.51 -4.49
CA GLU A 69 -2.04 19.73 -3.04
C GLU A 69 -0.85 19.06 -2.34
N SER A 70 -0.66 19.36 -1.07
CA SER A 70 0.39 18.75 -0.24
C SER A 70 0.20 17.25 -0.10
N MET A 71 1.32 16.50 -0.05
CA MET A 71 1.34 15.05 0.11
C MET A 71 0.99 14.65 1.55
N THR A 72 -0.28 14.36 1.80
CA THR A 72 -0.81 13.88 3.09
C THR A 72 -1.55 12.55 2.89
N LEU A 73 -1.83 11.80 3.97
CA LEU A 73 -2.67 10.60 3.84
C LEU A 73 -4.05 10.95 3.28
N ALA A 74 -4.61 12.09 3.69
CA ALA A 74 -5.91 12.56 3.21
C ALA A 74 -5.89 12.86 1.71
N SER A 75 -4.85 13.54 1.19
CA SER A 75 -4.72 13.82 -0.24
C SER A 75 -4.50 12.54 -1.06
N LEU A 76 -3.73 11.58 -0.54
CA LEU A 76 -3.55 10.28 -1.19
C LEU A 76 -4.86 9.50 -1.27
N ALA A 77 -5.61 9.41 -0.15
CA ALA A 77 -6.89 8.70 -0.12
C ALA A 77 -7.94 9.38 -1.01
N ARG A 78 -7.97 10.72 -1.07
CA ARG A 78 -8.82 11.49 -1.97
C ARG A 78 -8.49 11.17 -3.43
N GLY A 79 -7.22 11.23 -3.82
CA GLY A 79 -6.82 10.91 -5.18
C GLY A 79 -7.10 9.45 -5.59
N VAL A 80 -7.08 8.52 -4.63
CA VAL A 80 -7.56 7.14 -4.85
C VAL A 80 -9.07 7.14 -5.11
N ALA A 81 -9.86 7.83 -4.28
CA ALA A 81 -11.31 7.93 -4.44
C ALA A 81 -11.69 8.57 -5.78
N ASP A 82 -11.07 9.70 -6.13
CA ASP A 82 -11.29 10.39 -7.41
C ASP A 82 -10.97 9.49 -8.62
N THR A 83 -9.92 8.65 -8.49
CA THR A 83 -9.57 7.68 -9.54
C THR A 83 -10.63 6.59 -9.68
N LEU A 84 -11.19 6.09 -8.59
CA LEU A 84 -12.29 5.12 -8.60
C LEU A 84 -13.55 5.74 -9.24
N ASP A 85 -13.87 7.00 -8.92
CA ASP A 85 -14.99 7.74 -9.52
C ASP A 85 -14.83 7.86 -11.04
N ALA A 86 -13.63 8.20 -11.51
CA ALA A 86 -13.34 8.31 -12.94
C ALA A 86 -13.35 6.95 -13.66
N LEU A 87 -13.15 5.83 -12.94
CA LEU A 87 -13.32 4.48 -13.45
C LEU A 87 -14.81 4.02 -13.43
N GLY A 88 -15.71 4.84 -12.90
CA GLY A 88 -17.12 4.49 -12.69
C GLY A 88 -17.34 3.43 -11.61
N GLU A 89 -16.34 3.17 -10.74
CA GLU A 89 -16.49 2.21 -9.66
C GLU A 89 -17.06 2.87 -8.41
N GLN A 90 -18.33 2.61 -8.14
CA GLN A 90 -19.09 3.18 -7.02
C GLN A 90 -19.43 2.15 -5.95
N ARG A 91 -19.23 0.85 -6.22
CA ARG A 91 -19.53 -0.23 -5.28
C ARG A 91 -18.55 -0.23 -4.11
N PRO A 92 -18.97 -0.69 -2.92
CA PRO A 92 -18.04 -0.94 -1.82
C PRO A 92 -16.96 -1.94 -2.25
N LEU A 93 -15.67 -1.63 -1.95
CA LEU A 93 -14.52 -2.42 -2.36
C LEU A 93 -13.93 -3.20 -1.19
N HIS A 94 -13.42 -4.39 -1.49
CA HIS A 94 -12.40 -5.02 -0.65
C HIS A 94 -11.07 -4.31 -0.89
N VAL A 95 -10.49 -3.67 0.13
CA VAL A 95 -9.26 -2.88 -0.05
C VAL A 95 -8.06 -3.62 0.55
N ILE A 96 -7.08 -3.92 -0.29
CA ILE A 96 -5.81 -4.55 0.12
C ILE A 96 -4.72 -3.50 0.03
N GLY A 97 -4.05 -3.20 1.15
CA GLY A 97 -2.98 -2.21 1.19
C GLY A 97 -1.72 -2.70 1.85
N ASN A 98 -0.58 -2.59 1.15
CA ASN A 98 0.73 -2.90 1.72
C ASN A 98 1.41 -1.63 2.25
N SER A 99 1.95 -1.69 3.45
CA SER A 99 2.76 -0.61 4.05
C SER A 99 2.01 0.73 4.06
N LEU A 100 2.48 1.77 3.33
CA LEU A 100 1.76 3.04 3.14
C LEU A 100 0.36 2.80 2.55
N GLY A 101 0.21 1.86 1.62
CA GLY A 101 -1.09 1.52 1.03
C GLY A 101 -2.12 1.08 2.07
N GLY A 102 -1.69 0.42 3.15
CA GLY A 102 -2.56 0.09 4.27
C GLY A 102 -3.01 1.31 5.07
N ALA A 103 -2.11 2.28 5.29
CA ALA A 103 -2.49 3.56 5.92
C ALA A 103 -3.44 4.37 5.02
N VAL A 104 -3.24 4.35 3.69
CA VAL A 104 -4.15 4.99 2.72
C VAL A 104 -5.52 4.29 2.71
N ALA A 105 -5.57 2.95 2.83
CA ALA A 105 -6.81 2.20 2.95
C ALA A 105 -7.60 2.58 4.21
N LEU A 106 -6.92 2.71 5.36
CA LEU A 106 -7.53 3.18 6.61
C LEU A 106 -7.97 4.65 6.51
N GLN A 107 -7.24 5.50 5.80
CA GLN A 107 -7.61 6.88 5.55
C GLN A 107 -8.84 6.97 4.62
N LEU A 108 -8.93 6.10 3.62
CA LEU A 108 -10.12 5.99 2.76
C LEU A 108 -11.34 5.57 3.59
N LEU A 109 -11.19 4.59 4.49
CA LEU A 109 -12.23 4.21 5.43
C LEU A 109 -12.68 5.39 6.31
N ALA A 110 -11.73 6.18 6.81
CA ALA A 110 -12.03 7.36 7.65
C ALA A 110 -12.84 8.42 6.90
N MET A 111 -12.54 8.64 5.61
CA MET A 111 -13.16 9.69 4.80
C MET A 111 -14.46 9.24 4.12
N GLN A 112 -14.50 8.00 3.66
CA GLN A 112 -15.59 7.44 2.85
C GLN A 112 -15.90 6.00 3.27
N PRO A 113 -16.43 5.79 4.51
CA PRO A 113 -16.62 4.44 5.04
C PRO A 113 -17.56 3.57 4.20
N HIS A 114 -18.49 4.18 3.46
CA HIS A 114 -19.41 3.46 2.56
C HIS A 114 -18.69 2.80 1.38
N ARG A 115 -17.51 3.27 1.00
CA ARG A 115 -16.71 2.69 -0.09
C ARG A 115 -15.90 1.46 0.31
N VAL A 116 -15.77 1.17 1.60
CA VAL A 116 -14.94 0.07 2.09
C VAL A 116 -15.83 -1.07 2.59
N ALA A 117 -15.82 -2.19 1.88
CA ALA A 117 -16.51 -3.41 2.28
C ALA A 117 -15.70 -4.21 3.31
N SER A 118 -14.40 -4.35 3.09
CA SER A 118 -13.47 -5.00 4.01
C SER A 118 -12.04 -4.49 3.79
N LEU A 119 -11.15 -4.78 4.75
CA LEU A 119 -9.74 -4.41 4.71
C LEU A 119 -8.83 -5.64 4.77
N VAL A 120 -7.78 -5.64 3.94
CA VAL A 120 -6.62 -6.53 4.10
C VAL A 120 -5.38 -5.66 4.26
N LEU A 121 -4.83 -5.61 5.47
CA LEU A 121 -3.71 -4.75 5.85
C LEU A 121 -2.42 -5.58 5.86
N VAL A 122 -1.56 -5.35 4.86
CA VAL A 122 -0.35 -6.14 4.61
C VAL A 122 0.86 -5.38 5.10
N ASN A 123 1.50 -5.85 6.19
CA ASN A 123 2.65 -5.16 6.81
C ASN A 123 2.40 -3.64 6.89
N SER A 124 1.21 -3.26 7.37
CA SER A 124 0.66 -1.92 7.21
C SER A 124 1.33 -0.90 8.12
N ALA A 125 1.58 0.30 7.61
CA ALA A 125 1.90 1.45 8.45
C ALA A 125 0.68 1.84 9.30
N GLY A 126 0.95 2.40 10.50
CA GLY A 126 -0.10 2.87 11.41
C GLY A 126 -0.08 2.20 12.79
N PHE A 127 0.51 1.03 12.94
CA PHE A 127 0.44 0.24 14.17
C PHE A 127 1.65 0.34 15.10
N GLY A 128 2.71 1.03 14.70
CA GLY A 128 3.90 1.22 15.53
C GLY A 128 4.65 2.50 15.21
N ARG A 129 5.57 2.86 16.10
CA ARG A 129 6.45 4.03 15.92
C ARG A 129 7.69 3.67 15.11
N GLU A 130 8.11 2.43 15.22
CA GLU A 130 9.33 1.93 14.63
C GLU A 130 9.19 1.82 13.10
N VAL A 131 10.21 2.28 12.41
CA VAL A 131 10.38 2.15 10.97
C VAL A 131 11.88 2.09 10.66
N THR A 132 12.25 1.46 9.57
CA THR A 132 13.66 1.35 9.17
C THR A 132 14.39 2.69 9.23
N MET A 133 15.64 2.66 9.65
CA MET A 133 16.50 3.86 9.74
C MET A 133 16.53 4.64 8.42
N LEU A 134 16.52 3.93 7.30
CA LEU A 134 16.56 4.54 5.98
C LEU A 134 15.37 5.48 5.73
N LEU A 135 14.14 5.07 6.07
CA LEU A 135 12.96 5.94 5.96
C LEU A 135 13.02 7.12 6.93
N ARG A 136 13.59 6.91 8.14
CA ARG A 136 13.80 8.00 9.11
C ARG A 136 14.79 9.05 8.59
N MET A 137 15.84 8.64 7.87
CA MET A 137 16.81 9.57 7.27
C MET A 137 16.20 10.47 6.20
N LEU A 138 15.15 10.03 5.49
CA LEU A 138 14.44 10.86 4.50
C LEU A 138 13.75 12.07 5.13
N THR A 139 13.42 12.02 6.42
CA THR A 139 12.81 13.14 7.15
C THR A 139 13.80 14.25 7.49
N LEU A 140 15.11 14.00 7.36
CA LEU A 140 16.14 14.98 7.66
C LEU A 140 16.41 15.85 6.42
N PRO A 141 16.27 17.19 6.49
CA PRO A 141 16.23 18.06 5.30
C PRO A 141 17.42 17.89 4.34
N VAL A 142 18.64 17.86 4.89
CA VAL A 142 19.85 17.74 4.07
C VAL A 142 20.03 16.32 3.55
N ILE A 143 19.95 15.32 4.45
CA ILE A 143 20.17 13.90 4.13
C ILE A 143 19.08 13.40 3.17
N GLY A 144 17.82 13.72 3.45
CA GLY A 144 16.69 13.36 2.58
C GLY A 144 16.83 13.96 1.19
N ARG A 145 17.25 15.22 1.07
CA ARG A 145 17.50 15.85 -0.23
C ARG A 145 18.64 15.17 -0.99
N MET A 146 19.73 14.81 -0.31
CA MET A 146 20.86 14.10 -0.93
C MET A 146 20.45 12.69 -1.35
N ALA A 147 19.77 11.94 -0.48
CA ALA A 147 19.35 10.55 -0.73
C ALA A 147 18.34 10.43 -1.89
N THR A 148 17.49 11.45 -2.08
CA THR A 148 16.45 11.46 -3.13
C THR A 148 16.84 12.22 -4.39
N ARG A 149 18.06 12.81 -4.44
CA ARG A 149 18.49 13.59 -5.60
C ARG A 149 18.65 12.75 -6.87
N ARG A 150 19.07 11.49 -6.71
CA ARG A 150 19.29 10.57 -7.84
C ARG A 150 19.13 9.12 -7.38
N THR A 151 18.19 8.42 -7.96
CA THR A 151 18.06 6.98 -7.78
C THR A 151 19.06 6.27 -8.69
N THR A 152 19.97 5.51 -8.09
CA THR A 152 20.97 4.69 -8.79
C THR A 152 20.59 3.21 -8.73
N ARG A 153 21.16 2.38 -9.61
CA ARG A 153 21.00 0.91 -9.51
C ARG A 153 21.48 0.36 -8.17
N ALA A 154 22.53 0.93 -7.58
CA ALA A 154 23.05 0.50 -6.29
C ALA A 154 22.07 0.81 -5.15
N SER A 155 21.53 2.04 -5.09
CA SER A 155 20.50 2.40 -4.09
C SER A 155 19.21 1.61 -4.27
N ALA A 156 18.73 1.43 -5.51
CA ALA A 156 17.56 0.61 -5.80
C ALA A 156 17.76 -0.86 -5.38
N ARG A 157 18.95 -1.44 -5.66
CA ARG A 157 19.29 -2.81 -5.22
C ARG A 157 19.28 -2.94 -3.70
N LEU A 158 19.84 -1.96 -2.99
CA LEU A 158 19.85 -1.95 -1.53
C LEU A 158 18.42 -1.97 -0.97
N LEU A 159 17.55 -1.09 -1.49
CA LEU A 159 16.14 -0.99 -1.10
C LEU A 159 15.37 -2.27 -1.42
N GLU A 160 15.48 -2.80 -2.65
CA GLU A 160 14.82 -4.05 -3.05
C GLU A 160 15.24 -5.23 -2.17
N ARG A 161 16.53 -5.32 -1.79
CA ARG A 161 17.01 -6.38 -0.89
C ARG A 161 16.57 -6.19 0.57
N ALA A 162 16.25 -4.98 0.96
CA ALA A 162 15.84 -4.69 2.34
C ALA A 162 14.38 -5.11 2.63
N ILE A 163 13.52 -5.09 1.60
CA ILE A 163 12.09 -5.40 1.75
C ILE A 163 11.80 -6.91 1.75
N PHE A 164 12.68 -7.75 1.23
CA PHE A 164 12.50 -9.20 1.17
C PHE A 164 13.30 -9.93 2.24
N ALA A 165 12.73 -11.01 2.80
CA ALA A 165 13.48 -11.98 3.58
C ALA A 165 14.43 -12.76 2.65
N ASP A 166 13.90 -13.27 1.53
CA ASP A 166 14.70 -13.83 0.43
C ASP A 166 15.18 -12.74 -0.53
N ARG A 167 16.45 -12.36 -0.38
CA ARG A 167 17.08 -11.31 -1.19
C ARG A 167 17.21 -11.66 -2.68
N SER A 168 17.00 -12.92 -3.09
CA SER A 168 17.02 -13.34 -4.50
C SER A 168 15.85 -12.75 -5.28
N LEU A 169 14.75 -12.44 -4.61
CA LEU A 169 13.57 -11.79 -5.19
C LEU A 169 13.85 -10.34 -5.65
N ALA A 170 14.94 -9.72 -5.20
CA ALA A 170 15.43 -8.45 -5.73
C ALA A 170 16.05 -8.65 -7.13
N SER A 171 15.24 -9.09 -8.08
CA SER A 171 15.64 -9.39 -9.46
C SER A 171 16.15 -8.15 -10.21
N ARG A 172 16.88 -8.37 -11.29
CA ARG A 172 17.34 -7.29 -12.18
C ARG A 172 16.17 -6.44 -12.68
N GLN A 173 15.07 -7.08 -13.09
CA GLN A 173 13.87 -6.40 -13.59
C GLN A 173 13.28 -5.48 -12.52
N ARG A 174 13.13 -5.94 -11.27
CA ARG A 174 12.63 -5.13 -10.15
C ARG A 174 13.53 -3.92 -9.87
N ILE A 175 14.86 -4.14 -9.88
CA ILE A 175 15.82 -3.04 -9.67
C ILE A 175 15.73 -1.99 -10.78
N GLU A 176 15.64 -2.42 -12.04
CA GLU A 176 15.48 -1.51 -13.18
C GLU A 176 14.15 -0.74 -13.11
N HIS A 177 13.08 -1.41 -12.70
CA HIS A 177 11.77 -0.79 -12.48
C HIS A 177 11.83 0.25 -11.33
N ALA A 178 12.44 -0.07 -10.19
CA ALA A 178 12.65 0.87 -9.09
C ALA A 178 13.46 2.10 -9.51
N VAL A 179 14.48 1.92 -10.37
CA VAL A 179 15.23 3.03 -10.97
C VAL A 179 14.33 3.87 -11.88
N ALA A 180 13.46 3.26 -12.68
CA ALA A 180 12.54 3.98 -13.57
C ALA A 180 11.53 4.83 -12.78
N ILE A 181 10.97 4.29 -11.70
CA ILE A 181 10.11 5.04 -10.76
C ILE A 181 10.90 6.20 -10.13
N GLY A 182 12.08 5.94 -9.59
CA GLY A 182 12.88 6.95 -8.91
C GLY A 182 13.42 8.07 -9.84
N ARG A 183 13.27 7.90 -11.15
CA ARG A 183 13.61 8.91 -12.18
C ARG A 183 12.42 9.75 -12.63
N GLN A 184 11.20 9.46 -12.15
CA GLN A 184 10.05 10.31 -12.44
C GLN A 184 10.30 11.73 -11.89
N PRO A 185 9.84 12.79 -12.55
CA PRO A 185 10.23 14.18 -12.28
C PRO A 185 10.13 14.55 -10.80
N ASP A 186 9.02 14.24 -10.13
CA ASP A 186 8.75 14.66 -8.76
C ASP A 186 9.06 13.59 -7.70
N SER A 187 9.59 12.41 -8.09
CA SER A 187 9.70 11.27 -7.19
C SER A 187 10.48 11.59 -5.90
N GLY A 188 11.59 12.31 -6.02
CA GLY A 188 12.40 12.72 -4.86
C GLY A 188 11.70 13.74 -3.96
N LEU A 189 10.90 14.64 -4.52
CA LEU A 189 10.10 15.60 -3.76
C LEU A 189 8.98 14.89 -3.01
N VAL A 190 8.20 14.06 -3.70
CA VAL A 190 7.11 13.25 -3.14
C VAL A 190 7.60 12.39 -1.97
N MET A 191 8.73 11.71 -2.14
CA MET A 191 9.33 10.90 -1.07
C MET A 191 9.65 11.71 0.18
N ARG A 192 10.18 12.92 0.04
CA ARG A 192 10.49 13.77 1.20
C ARG A 192 9.25 14.36 1.85
N GLU A 193 8.28 14.82 1.05
CA GLU A 193 7.03 15.37 1.56
C GLU A 193 6.28 14.33 2.39
N ILE A 194 6.06 13.13 1.84
CA ILE A 194 5.34 12.08 2.56
C ILE A 194 6.14 11.56 3.77
N ALA A 195 7.47 11.44 3.65
CA ALA A 195 8.29 11.06 4.80
C ALA A 195 8.19 12.08 5.93
N GLY A 196 8.26 13.39 5.61
CA GLY A 196 8.11 14.48 6.59
C GLY A 196 6.70 14.58 7.17
N GLU A 197 5.67 14.26 6.36
CA GLU A 197 4.30 14.20 6.84
C GLU A 197 4.10 13.06 7.84
N LEU A 198 4.58 11.86 7.56
CA LEU A 198 4.28 10.67 8.33
C LEU A 198 5.26 10.40 9.49
N ALA A 199 6.49 10.90 9.41
CA ALA A 199 7.55 10.55 10.34
C ALA A 199 8.45 11.74 10.71
N THR A 200 9.31 11.47 11.68
CA THR A 200 10.45 12.31 12.09
C THR A 200 11.70 11.44 12.19
N GLY A 201 12.86 12.02 12.41
CA GLY A 201 14.07 11.26 12.73
C GLY A 201 13.93 10.30 13.93
N ARG A 202 12.88 10.50 14.75
CA ARG A 202 12.57 9.65 15.92
C ARG A 202 11.58 8.51 15.62
N GLY A 203 11.06 8.42 14.38
CA GLY A 203 10.09 7.41 13.96
C GLY A 203 8.76 8.00 13.51
N VAL A 204 7.78 7.13 13.31
CA VAL A 204 6.45 7.46 12.81
C VAL A 204 5.69 8.35 13.82
N LYS A 205 5.06 9.41 13.34
CA LYS A 205 4.29 10.35 14.15
C LYS A 205 3.04 9.69 14.74
N GLN A 206 2.67 10.08 15.95
CA GLN A 206 1.55 9.47 16.68
C GLN A 206 0.18 9.98 16.22
N HIS A 207 0.05 11.25 15.86
CA HIS A 207 -1.26 11.88 15.62
C HIS A 207 -2.06 11.16 14.54
N TRP A 208 -1.54 10.99 13.33
CA TRP A 208 -2.25 10.33 12.25
C TRP A 208 -2.52 8.84 12.54
N ARG A 209 -1.61 8.15 13.27
CA ARG A 209 -1.83 6.77 13.70
C ARG A 209 -3.04 6.66 14.64
N ALA A 210 -3.15 7.60 15.59
CA ALA A 210 -4.29 7.66 16.51
C ALA A 210 -5.60 8.00 15.79
N GLU A 211 -5.55 8.87 14.78
CA GLU A 211 -6.70 9.19 13.92
C GLU A 211 -7.19 7.99 13.14
N LEU A 212 -6.28 7.24 12.48
CA LEU A 212 -6.66 6.03 11.75
C LEU A 212 -7.21 4.93 12.67
N ALA A 213 -6.62 4.74 13.85
CA ALA A 213 -7.13 3.78 14.83
C ALA A 213 -8.53 4.16 15.32
N ARG A 214 -8.78 5.46 15.54
CA ARG A 214 -10.12 5.96 15.90
C ARG A 214 -11.12 5.74 14.77
N ALA A 215 -10.76 6.03 13.53
CA ALA A 215 -11.62 5.81 12.37
C ALA A 215 -11.98 4.32 12.20
N ALA A 216 -11.01 3.43 12.36
CA ALA A 216 -11.24 1.99 12.31
C ALA A 216 -12.19 1.50 13.42
N ALA A 217 -12.12 2.09 14.61
CA ALA A 217 -13.04 1.80 15.71
C ALA A 217 -14.44 2.38 15.49
N GLN A 218 -14.55 3.56 14.86
CA GLN A 218 -15.85 4.20 14.54
C GLN A 218 -16.58 3.53 13.37
N HIS A 219 -15.82 2.96 12.43
CA HIS A 219 -16.32 2.31 11.22
C HIS A 219 -15.79 0.88 11.11
N PRO A 220 -16.16 -0.03 12.03
CA PRO A 220 -15.64 -1.39 11.99
C PRO A 220 -16.03 -2.08 10.68
N ARG A 221 -15.03 -2.70 10.03
CA ARG A 221 -15.21 -3.50 8.83
C ARG A 221 -14.54 -4.86 9.04
N PRO A 222 -15.03 -5.91 8.40
CA PRO A 222 -14.29 -7.16 8.35
C PRO A 222 -12.85 -6.85 7.93
N THR A 223 -11.88 -7.28 8.76
CA THR A 223 -10.47 -6.92 8.56
C THR A 223 -9.59 -8.16 8.72
N LEU A 224 -8.67 -8.34 7.79
CA LEU A 224 -7.55 -9.28 7.87
C LEU A 224 -6.26 -8.48 7.96
N ILE A 225 -5.42 -8.76 8.94
CA ILE A 225 -4.11 -8.13 9.11
C ILE A 225 -3.05 -9.22 8.95
N VAL A 226 -2.18 -9.09 7.95
CA VAL A 226 -1.10 -10.03 7.69
C VAL A 226 0.26 -9.37 7.89
N TRP A 227 1.23 -10.16 8.34
CA TRP A 227 2.59 -9.69 8.58
C TRP A 227 3.61 -10.77 8.29
N GLY A 228 4.77 -10.39 7.73
CA GLY A 228 5.93 -11.27 7.67
C GLY A 228 6.76 -11.15 8.96
N ASP A 229 7.18 -12.26 9.54
CA ASP A 229 7.96 -12.32 10.79
C ASP A 229 9.35 -11.71 10.64
N ARG A 230 9.91 -11.70 9.42
CA ARG A 230 11.22 -11.14 9.07
C ARG A 230 11.16 -9.76 8.44
N ASP A 231 10.06 -9.03 8.64
CA ASP A 231 9.93 -7.65 8.14
C ASP A 231 10.99 -6.74 8.78
N ARG A 232 11.87 -6.19 7.93
CA ARG A 232 12.94 -5.26 8.30
C ARG A 232 12.57 -3.80 8.11
N VAL A 233 11.38 -3.53 7.55
CA VAL A 233 10.86 -2.19 7.31
C VAL A 233 9.97 -1.75 8.46
N LEU A 234 8.98 -2.56 8.79
CA LEU A 234 8.05 -2.39 9.90
C LEU A 234 8.06 -3.66 10.76
N PRO A 235 8.62 -3.61 11.97
CA PRO A 235 8.81 -4.80 12.81
C PRO A 235 7.53 -5.59 13.07
N ALA A 236 7.60 -6.93 13.03
CA ALA A 236 6.45 -7.82 13.17
C ALA A 236 5.69 -7.67 14.50
N HIS A 237 6.31 -7.12 15.56
CA HIS A 237 5.61 -6.84 16.82
C HIS A 237 4.50 -5.77 16.66
N HIS A 238 4.48 -5.01 15.57
CA HIS A 238 3.37 -4.12 15.22
C HIS A 238 2.05 -4.87 15.04
N LEU A 239 2.08 -6.15 14.64
CA LEU A 239 0.90 -7.00 14.54
C LEU A 239 0.18 -7.13 15.91
N LYS A 240 0.93 -7.26 17.00
CA LYS A 240 0.34 -7.29 18.35
C LYS A 240 -0.35 -5.97 18.73
N THR A 241 0.17 -4.86 18.25
CA THR A 241 -0.47 -3.55 18.44
C THR A 241 -1.71 -3.42 17.57
N ALA A 242 -1.66 -3.90 16.34
CA ALA A 242 -2.81 -3.94 15.43
C ALA A 242 -3.97 -4.77 16.03
N GLN A 243 -3.69 -5.95 16.58
CA GLN A 243 -4.67 -6.79 17.28
C GLN A 243 -5.36 -6.07 18.45
N ARG A 244 -4.59 -5.29 19.23
CA ARG A 244 -5.16 -4.50 20.34
C ARG A 244 -6.04 -3.35 19.87
N LEU A 245 -5.67 -2.69 18.76
CA LEU A 245 -6.39 -1.55 18.19
C LEU A 245 -7.61 -1.99 17.37
N MET A 246 -7.57 -3.19 16.79
CA MET A 246 -8.62 -3.77 15.96
C MET A 246 -8.91 -5.21 16.41
N PRO A 247 -9.54 -5.40 17.60
CA PRO A 247 -9.73 -6.74 18.20
C PRO A 247 -10.66 -7.65 17.40
N HIS A 248 -11.47 -7.09 16.49
CA HIS A 248 -12.33 -7.82 15.56
C HIS A 248 -11.58 -8.35 14.33
N ALA A 249 -10.34 -7.90 14.08
CA ALA A 249 -9.58 -8.29 12.91
C ALA A 249 -9.03 -9.73 13.08
N LYS A 250 -9.15 -10.51 11.99
CA LYS A 250 -8.36 -11.75 11.84
C LYS A 250 -6.89 -11.38 11.60
N THR A 251 -5.97 -12.17 12.13
CA THR A 251 -4.54 -11.91 11.95
C THR A 251 -3.80 -13.15 11.48
N GLN A 252 -2.81 -12.97 10.61
CA GLN A 252 -1.91 -14.00 10.14
C GLN A 252 -0.46 -13.49 10.16
N LEU A 253 0.42 -14.26 10.79
CA LEU A 253 1.86 -14.06 10.70
C LEU A 253 2.42 -15.11 9.74
N PHE A 254 3.12 -14.65 8.70
CA PHE A 254 3.82 -15.51 7.74
C PHE A 254 5.26 -15.76 8.23
N ASP A 255 5.61 -17.02 8.40
CA ASP A 255 6.93 -17.42 8.86
C ASP A 255 7.98 -17.36 7.73
N GLY A 256 9.16 -16.85 8.00
CA GLY A 256 10.24 -16.70 7.04
C GLY A 256 10.05 -15.58 6.00
N VAL A 257 8.99 -14.77 6.10
CA VAL A 257 8.56 -13.77 5.12
C VAL A 257 8.94 -12.35 5.56
N GLY A 258 9.33 -11.50 4.61
CA GLY A 258 9.71 -10.11 4.84
C GLY A 258 8.52 -9.14 4.75
N HIS A 259 8.77 -7.98 4.11
CA HIS A 259 7.81 -6.87 4.02
C HIS A 259 6.73 -7.07 2.94
N MET A 260 6.88 -8.07 2.08
CA MET A 260 6.06 -8.21 0.87
C MET A 260 5.45 -9.63 0.74
N PRO A 261 4.58 -10.07 1.69
CA PRO A 261 3.98 -11.41 1.64
C PRO A 261 3.30 -11.72 0.30
N GLN A 262 2.66 -10.73 -0.33
CA GLN A 262 2.00 -10.86 -1.64
C GLN A 262 2.96 -11.21 -2.78
N ILE A 263 4.27 -11.09 -2.56
CA ILE A 263 5.33 -11.43 -3.53
C ILE A 263 6.13 -12.64 -3.06
N GLU A 264 6.42 -12.74 -1.76
CA GLU A 264 7.30 -13.74 -1.18
C GLU A 264 6.61 -15.12 -1.06
N CYS A 265 5.30 -15.12 -0.78
CA CYS A 265 4.47 -16.34 -0.71
C CYS A 265 3.12 -16.12 -1.44
N PRO A 266 3.15 -15.94 -2.78
CA PRO A 266 2.01 -15.41 -3.53
C PRO A 266 0.78 -16.34 -3.55
N ASP A 267 0.96 -17.65 -3.54
CA ASP A 267 -0.15 -18.61 -3.55
C ASP A 267 -0.83 -18.65 -2.18
N GLU A 268 -0.06 -18.82 -1.10
CA GLU A 268 -0.56 -18.83 0.27
C GLU A 268 -1.25 -17.52 0.64
N PHE A 269 -0.68 -16.38 0.20
CA PHE A 269 -1.29 -15.07 0.39
C PHE A 269 -2.65 -14.97 -0.33
N ALA A 270 -2.73 -15.40 -1.60
CA ALA A 270 -3.95 -15.36 -2.38
C ALA A 270 -5.05 -16.24 -1.77
N ASP A 271 -4.71 -17.48 -1.38
CA ASP A 271 -5.65 -18.43 -0.78
C ASP A 271 -6.24 -17.87 0.53
N LEU A 272 -5.39 -17.29 1.38
CA LEU A 272 -5.82 -16.65 2.63
C LEU A 272 -6.78 -15.48 2.37
N VAL A 273 -6.45 -14.62 1.41
CA VAL A 273 -7.27 -13.45 1.06
C VAL A 273 -8.61 -13.85 0.45
N LEU A 274 -8.61 -14.83 -0.46
CA LEU A 274 -9.85 -15.32 -1.09
C LEU A 274 -10.75 -16.03 -0.07
N ALA A 275 -10.19 -16.83 0.85
CA ALA A 275 -10.95 -17.43 1.95
C ALA A 275 -11.56 -16.36 2.86
N PHE A 276 -10.78 -15.32 3.22
CA PHE A 276 -11.29 -14.19 3.99
C PHE A 276 -12.45 -13.49 3.29
N PHE A 277 -12.37 -13.24 1.99
CA PHE A 277 -13.45 -12.61 1.24
C PHE A 277 -14.72 -13.48 1.15
N ALA A 278 -14.58 -14.81 1.09
CA ALA A 278 -15.73 -15.71 1.14
C ALA A 278 -16.47 -15.61 2.48
N ASP A 279 -15.74 -15.55 3.61
CA ASP A 279 -16.32 -15.37 4.94
C ASP A 279 -17.07 -14.03 5.08
N VAL A 280 -16.55 -12.95 4.47
CA VAL A 280 -17.20 -11.63 4.52
C VAL A 280 -18.58 -11.64 3.85
N VAL A 281 -18.72 -12.33 2.73
CA VAL A 281 -20.00 -12.44 2.00
C VAL A 281 -21.05 -13.15 2.88
N HIS A 282 -20.68 -14.19 3.62
CA HIS A 282 -21.59 -14.94 4.49
C HIS A 282 -22.02 -14.17 5.75
N THR A 283 -21.26 -13.13 6.14
CA THR A 283 -21.55 -12.38 7.40
C THR A 283 -22.47 -11.16 7.15
N VAL A 284 -22.63 -10.72 5.92
CA VAL A 284 -23.39 -9.51 5.54
C VAL A 284 -24.74 -9.86 4.85
N GLY A 285 -25.00 -11.12 4.54
CA GLY A 285 -26.28 -11.67 4.07
C GLY A 285 -27.06 -12.28 5.23
#